data_6b57e2b83e4bfa675538d3809c3d6c15
#
_entry.id   6b57e2b83e4bfa675538d3809c3d6c15
#
_cell.length_a   1.000
_cell.length_b   1.000
_cell.length_c   1.000
_cell.angle_alpha   90.00
_cell.angle_beta   90.00
_cell.angle_gamma   90.00
#
_symmetry.space_group_name_H-M   'P 1'
#
loop_
_entity.id
_entity.type
_entity.pdbx_description
1 polymer ?
#
loop_
_entity_poly.entity_id
_entity_poly.type
_entity_poly.pdbx_seq_one_letter_code
_entity_poly.pdbx_strand_id
1 'polypeptide(L)'
;MNFSFADFLDILLTALLIYYAFKYIRGTSAMNILIGLIFLFVLKVLVSAMGMKMMTEMLSIVLDVGMLAVIVIFQPEIRRFLIHFGQRYLKAEQGRRIWERFAKKSHDSSSLSPEQSAVVKEIAEACNSMSATKTGALIVLAGRSSLESVIDTGDRIDAVVNRRLLMNLFFKNSPLHDGAVIIDRERIVAARCTLPVSEAALPPQFGMRHKAAAGITEETDAKVVVVSEETGGITFFNDGSWTHINNLNELKLLLGQALS
;
A
#
# COMPACT_ATOMS: atom_id res chain seq x y z
N MET A 1 -2.92 -4.51 48.34
CA MET A 1 -2.58 -4.91 46.95
C MET A 1 -1.23 -4.32 46.67
N ASN A 2 -0.21 -5.16 46.57
CA ASN A 2 1.15 -4.69 46.24
C ASN A 2 1.23 -4.54 44.72
N PHE A 3 1.36 -3.31 44.26
CA PHE A 3 1.53 -2.99 42.84
C PHE A 3 2.89 -3.55 42.38
N SER A 4 2.87 -4.58 41.58
CA SER A 4 4.08 -5.22 41.05
C SER A 4 4.52 -4.54 39.77
N PHE A 5 5.80 -4.60 39.45
CA PHE A 5 6.33 -4.16 38.14
C PHE A 5 5.64 -4.87 36.96
N ALA A 6 5.20 -6.10 37.16
CA ALA A 6 4.40 -6.85 36.20
C ALA A 6 3.03 -6.20 35.93
N ASP A 7 2.34 -5.68 36.97
CA ASP A 7 1.05 -5.02 36.84
C ASP A 7 1.18 -3.70 36.02
N PHE A 8 2.27 -2.96 36.25
CA PHE A 8 2.56 -1.74 35.45
C PHE A 8 2.81 -2.08 33.98
N LEU A 9 3.58 -3.13 33.71
CA LEU A 9 3.88 -3.57 32.35
C LEU A 9 2.62 -4.06 31.61
N ASP A 10 1.74 -4.77 32.33
CA ASP A 10 0.47 -5.26 31.78
C ASP A 10 -0.46 -4.12 31.38
N ILE A 11 -0.64 -3.14 32.27
CA ILE A 11 -1.43 -1.94 31.99
C ILE A 11 -0.85 -1.17 30.79
N LEU A 12 0.48 -0.99 30.74
CA LEU A 12 1.14 -0.27 29.67
C LEU A 12 0.98 -0.98 28.32
N LEU A 13 1.21 -2.29 28.29
CA LEU A 13 1.06 -3.10 27.08
C LEU A 13 -0.39 -3.13 26.60
N THR A 14 -1.34 -3.29 27.51
CA THR A 14 -2.77 -3.29 27.19
C THR A 14 -3.21 -1.93 26.65
N ALA A 15 -2.80 -0.82 27.26
CA ALA A 15 -3.10 0.53 26.79
C ALA A 15 -2.49 0.78 25.39
N LEU A 16 -1.27 0.34 25.18
CA LEU A 16 -0.57 0.48 23.90
C LEU A 16 -1.23 -0.37 22.79
N LEU A 17 -1.67 -1.58 23.13
CA LEU A 17 -2.41 -2.46 22.23
C LEU A 17 -3.74 -1.82 21.82
N ILE A 18 -4.52 -1.33 22.78
CA ILE A 18 -5.79 -0.64 22.53
C ILE A 18 -5.57 0.62 21.68
N TYR A 19 -4.54 1.42 21.99
CA TYR A 19 -4.21 2.62 21.23
C TYR A 19 -3.88 2.32 19.76
N TYR A 20 -3.04 1.31 19.51
CA TYR A 20 -2.71 0.92 18.14
C TYR A 20 -3.89 0.31 17.40
N ALA A 21 -4.70 -0.54 18.07
CA ALA A 21 -5.92 -1.08 17.48
C ALA A 21 -6.88 0.05 17.05
N PHE A 22 -7.12 1.01 17.95
CA PHE A 22 -7.99 2.16 17.65
C PHE A 22 -7.45 3.05 16.54
N LYS A 23 -6.14 3.29 16.53
CA LYS A 23 -5.46 4.07 15.48
C LYS A 23 -5.58 3.43 14.10
N TYR A 24 -5.55 2.08 14.02
CA TYR A 24 -5.67 1.33 12.77
C TYR A 24 -7.11 1.29 12.24
N ILE A 25 -8.09 1.21 13.13
CA ILE A 25 -9.53 1.14 12.78
C ILE A 25 -10.07 2.53 12.40
N ARG A 26 -9.47 3.60 12.92
CA ARG A 26 -9.90 4.97 12.68
C ARG A 26 -9.70 5.35 11.20
N GLY A 27 -10.82 5.66 10.51
CA GLY A 27 -10.82 6.06 9.09
C GLY A 27 -11.20 4.93 8.13
N THR A 28 -11.53 3.74 8.64
CA THR A 28 -12.03 2.63 7.83
C THR A 28 -13.54 2.44 8.00
N SER A 29 -14.19 1.78 7.04
CA SER A 29 -15.60 1.36 7.14
C SER A 29 -15.88 0.48 8.37
N ALA A 30 -14.84 -0.17 8.89
CA ALA A 30 -14.85 -0.96 10.11
C ALA A 30 -15.29 -0.19 11.35
N MET A 31 -15.00 1.13 11.44
CA MET A 31 -15.41 1.98 12.56
C MET A 31 -16.93 2.07 12.68
N ASN A 32 -17.64 2.20 11.59
CA ASN A 32 -19.11 2.28 11.60
C ASN A 32 -19.73 0.97 12.08
N ILE A 33 -19.17 -0.17 11.68
CA ILE A 33 -19.62 -1.51 12.11
C ILE A 33 -19.37 -1.69 13.62
N LEU A 34 -18.19 -1.27 14.09
CA LEU A 34 -17.83 -1.34 15.52
C LEU A 34 -18.77 -0.49 16.39
N ILE A 35 -19.09 0.73 15.94
CA ILE A 35 -20.05 1.62 16.64
C ILE A 35 -21.43 0.96 16.71
N GLY A 36 -21.90 0.36 15.61
CA GLY A 36 -23.16 -0.37 15.57
C GLY A 36 -23.21 -1.56 16.55
N LEU A 37 -22.11 -2.30 16.64
CA LEU A 37 -21.98 -3.44 17.56
C LEU A 37 -21.98 -2.99 19.03
N ILE A 38 -21.26 -1.91 19.35
CA ILE A 38 -21.24 -1.32 20.70
C ILE A 38 -22.63 -0.83 21.07
N PHE A 39 -23.34 -0.18 20.14
CA PHE A 39 -24.73 0.26 20.39
C PHE A 39 -25.66 -0.92 20.73
N LEU A 40 -25.59 -2.01 19.97
CA LEU A 40 -26.37 -3.22 20.23
C LEU A 40 -26.01 -3.85 21.59
N PHE A 41 -24.73 -3.84 21.94
CA PHE A 41 -24.27 -4.35 23.24
C PHE A 41 -24.81 -3.51 24.39
N VAL A 42 -24.74 -2.18 24.30
CA VAL A 42 -25.29 -1.25 25.32
C VAL A 42 -26.81 -1.42 25.43
N LEU A 43 -27.51 -1.57 24.30
CA LEU A 43 -28.95 -1.83 24.29
C LEU A 43 -29.28 -3.14 25.00
N LYS A 44 -28.53 -4.22 24.79
CA LYS A 44 -28.69 -5.49 25.49
C LYS A 44 -28.55 -5.32 27.01
N VAL A 45 -27.54 -4.59 27.46
CA VAL A 45 -27.30 -4.33 28.88
C VAL A 45 -28.48 -3.56 29.49
N LEU A 46 -28.99 -2.53 28.83
CA LEU A 46 -30.15 -1.75 29.26
C LEU A 46 -31.41 -2.62 29.38
N VAL A 47 -31.73 -3.40 28.36
CA VAL A 47 -32.90 -4.28 28.32
C VAL A 47 -32.82 -5.37 29.40
N SER A 48 -31.61 -5.91 29.62
CA SER A 48 -31.34 -6.88 30.68
C SER A 48 -31.56 -6.27 32.07
N ALA A 49 -31.09 -5.03 32.28
CA ALA A 49 -31.30 -4.31 33.55
C ALA A 49 -32.80 -4.02 33.86
N MET A 50 -33.60 -3.87 32.81
CA MET A 50 -35.06 -3.72 32.89
C MET A 50 -35.81 -5.06 33.11
N GLY A 51 -35.12 -6.19 33.19
CA GLY A 51 -35.68 -7.51 33.43
C GLY A 51 -36.46 -8.12 32.26
N MET A 52 -36.28 -7.59 31.03
CA MET A 52 -36.98 -8.02 29.80
C MET A 52 -36.32 -9.27 29.22
N LYS A 53 -36.64 -10.45 29.74
CA LYS A 53 -35.99 -11.72 29.42
C LYS A 53 -36.04 -12.08 27.94
N MET A 54 -37.20 -12.03 27.27
CA MET A 54 -37.35 -12.40 25.88
C MET A 54 -36.53 -11.50 24.94
N MET A 55 -36.55 -10.19 25.19
CA MET A 55 -35.78 -9.22 24.39
C MET A 55 -34.28 -9.39 24.57
N THR A 56 -33.84 -9.67 25.81
CA THR A 56 -32.42 -9.95 26.11
C THR A 56 -31.94 -11.20 25.40
N GLU A 57 -32.78 -12.24 25.32
CA GLU A 57 -32.44 -13.49 24.62
C GLU A 57 -32.34 -13.29 23.11
N MET A 58 -33.30 -12.57 22.52
CA MET A 58 -33.24 -12.20 21.08
C MET A 58 -32.00 -11.37 20.74
N LEU A 59 -31.67 -10.36 21.58
CA LEU A 59 -30.46 -9.55 21.37
C LEU A 59 -29.18 -10.36 21.55
N SER A 60 -29.19 -11.38 22.42
CA SER A 60 -28.04 -12.29 22.57
C SER A 60 -27.79 -13.07 21.31
N ILE A 61 -28.82 -13.66 20.70
CA ILE A 61 -28.70 -14.41 19.44
C ILE A 61 -28.19 -13.50 18.31
N VAL A 62 -28.74 -12.29 18.23
CA VAL A 62 -28.28 -11.30 17.21
C VAL A 62 -26.82 -10.93 17.40
N LEU A 63 -26.36 -10.75 18.65
CA LEU A 63 -24.95 -10.44 18.93
C LEU A 63 -24.03 -11.62 18.65
N ASP A 64 -24.44 -12.85 18.96
CA ASP A 64 -23.64 -14.06 18.71
C ASP A 64 -23.46 -14.31 17.21
N VAL A 65 -24.54 -14.20 16.43
CA VAL A 65 -24.48 -14.27 14.96
C VAL A 65 -23.72 -13.07 14.38
N GLY A 66 -23.95 -11.87 14.93
CA GLY A 66 -23.26 -10.64 14.55
C GLY A 66 -21.75 -10.71 14.76
N MET A 67 -21.29 -11.36 15.84
CA MET A 67 -19.87 -11.57 16.10
C MET A 67 -19.21 -12.45 15.02
N LEU A 68 -19.90 -13.48 14.57
CA LEU A 68 -19.43 -14.33 13.46
C LEU A 68 -19.40 -13.57 12.13
N ALA A 69 -20.41 -12.75 11.86
CA ALA A 69 -20.44 -11.88 10.69
C ALA A 69 -19.31 -10.84 10.70
N VAL A 70 -18.98 -10.27 11.88
CA VAL A 70 -17.84 -9.35 12.04
C VAL A 70 -16.54 -10.03 11.64
N ILE A 71 -16.26 -11.26 12.07
CA ILE A 71 -15.04 -11.98 11.69
C ILE A 71 -14.92 -12.11 10.16
N VAL A 72 -16.02 -12.42 9.49
CA VAL A 72 -16.07 -12.54 8.02
C VAL A 72 -15.85 -11.18 7.35
N ILE A 73 -16.51 -10.14 7.84
CA ILE A 73 -16.39 -8.78 7.28
C ILE A 73 -14.96 -8.23 7.45
N PHE A 74 -14.31 -8.52 8.59
CA PHE A 74 -12.94 -8.08 8.89
C PHE A 74 -11.85 -9.01 8.31
N GLN A 75 -12.22 -10.05 7.58
CA GLN A 75 -11.25 -10.94 6.95
C GLN A 75 -10.22 -10.20 6.08
N PRO A 76 -10.59 -9.23 5.21
CA PRO A 76 -9.63 -8.49 4.41
C PRO A 76 -8.70 -7.60 5.25
N GLU A 77 -9.22 -6.97 6.31
CA GLU A 77 -8.43 -6.14 7.21
C GLU A 77 -7.41 -6.96 8.00
N ILE A 78 -7.82 -8.13 8.53
CA ILE A 78 -6.93 -9.08 9.22
C ILE A 78 -5.85 -9.56 8.25
N ARG A 79 -6.20 -9.88 7.00
CA ARG A 79 -5.24 -10.31 5.98
C ARG A 79 -4.23 -9.20 5.66
N ARG A 80 -4.69 -7.96 5.45
CA ARG A 80 -3.83 -6.79 5.23
C ARG A 80 -2.88 -6.56 6.42
N PHE A 81 -3.42 -6.61 7.65
CA PHE A 81 -2.62 -6.47 8.86
C PHE A 81 -1.52 -7.54 8.96
N LEU A 82 -1.86 -8.82 8.73
CA LEU A 82 -0.90 -9.92 8.79
C LEU A 82 0.20 -9.79 7.73
N ILE A 83 -0.13 -9.37 6.52
CA ILE A 83 0.84 -9.12 5.45
C ILE A 83 1.78 -7.98 5.84
N HIS A 84 1.27 -6.84 6.30
CA HIS A 84 2.08 -5.70 6.75
C HIS A 84 2.96 -6.04 7.95
N PHE A 85 2.41 -6.78 8.92
CA PHE A 85 3.12 -7.21 10.10
C PHE A 85 4.23 -8.21 9.75
N GLY A 86 3.94 -9.20 8.91
CA GLY A 86 4.93 -10.17 8.42
C GLY A 86 6.07 -9.50 7.66
N GLN A 87 5.76 -8.57 6.78
CA GLN A 87 6.77 -7.82 6.02
C GLN A 87 7.68 -6.95 6.92
N ARG A 88 7.12 -6.32 7.95
CA ARG A 88 7.89 -5.51 8.91
C ARG A 88 8.82 -6.36 9.78
N TYR A 89 8.37 -7.52 10.23
CA TYR A 89 9.19 -8.44 11.04
C TYR A 89 10.29 -9.12 10.22
N LEU A 90 9.98 -9.54 9.00
CA LEU A 90 10.98 -10.11 8.07
C LEU A 90 12.03 -9.07 7.67
N LYS A 91 11.64 -7.79 7.49
CA LYS A 91 12.59 -6.69 7.29
C LYS A 91 13.48 -6.45 8.51
N ALA A 92 12.96 -6.59 9.74
CA ALA A 92 13.75 -6.37 10.97
C ALA A 92 14.79 -7.47 11.20
N GLU A 93 14.48 -8.74 10.88
CA GLU A 93 15.40 -9.85 11.04
C GLU A 93 16.46 -9.92 9.91
N GLN A 94 16.08 -9.58 8.68
CA GLN A 94 17.02 -9.36 7.57
C GLN A 94 17.83 -8.07 7.77
N GLY A 95 17.26 -7.01 8.33
CA GLY A 95 17.96 -5.76 8.66
C GLY A 95 19.11 -5.99 9.65
N ARG A 96 18.95 -6.91 10.62
CA ARG A 96 20.01 -7.24 11.58
C ARG A 96 21.15 -8.04 10.95
N ARG A 97 20.83 -9.00 10.07
CA ARG A 97 21.85 -9.75 9.28
C ARG A 97 22.50 -8.89 8.20
N ILE A 98 21.78 -7.93 7.66
CA ILE A 98 22.28 -6.94 6.69
C ILE A 98 23.14 -5.92 7.42
N TRP A 99 22.75 -5.43 8.61
CA TRP A 99 23.55 -4.52 9.42
C TRP A 99 24.89 -5.12 9.83
N GLU A 100 24.94 -6.42 10.20
CA GLU A 100 26.20 -7.13 10.50
C GLU A 100 27.07 -7.30 9.23
N ARG A 101 26.47 -7.44 8.05
CA ARG A 101 27.19 -7.43 6.77
C ARG A 101 27.61 -6.02 6.33
N PHE A 102 26.81 -4.98 6.63
CA PHE A 102 27.14 -3.58 6.34
C PHE A 102 28.19 -3.02 7.29
N ALA A 103 28.19 -3.39 8.57
CA ALA A 103 29.24 -3.02 9.51
C ALA A 103 30.61 -3.58 9.14
N LYS A 104 30.65 -4.64 8.31
CA LYS A 104 31.89 -5.23 7.78
C LYS A 104 32.24 -4.79 6.36
N LYS A 105 31.38 -3.99 5.71
CA LYS A 105 31.55 -3.54 4.31
C LYS A 105 31.20 -2.05 4.13
N SER A 106 31.62 -1.23 5.10
CA SER A 106 31.50 0.23 4.99
C SER A 106 32.58 0.85 4.09
N HIS A 107 32.94 0.16 3.02
CA HIS A 107 33.70 0.68 1.90
C HIS A 107 33.44 -0.20 0.65
N ASP A 108 32.24 -0.16 0.12
CA ASP A 108 32.02 -0.12 -1.33
C ASP A 108 30.52 -0.03 -1.64
N SER A 109 30.13 1.13 -2.08
CA SER A 109 29.02 1.49 -2.96
C SER A 109 27.88 0.44 -3.17
N SER A 110 26.66 0.84 -2.84
CA SER A 110 25.42 0.42 -3.52
C SER A 110 25.51 0.71 -5.03
N SER A 111 26.32 -0.03 -5.76
CA SER A 111 26.36 0.03 -7.20
C SER A 111 25.21 -0.86 -7.71
N LEU A 112 24.13 -0.23 -8.16
CA LEU A 112 23.20 -0.85 -9.08
C LEU A 112 23.99 -1.59 -10.15
N SER A 113 23.54 -2.76 -10.59
CA SER A 113 24.14 -3.40 -11.76
C SER A 113 24.11 -2.40 -12.93
N PRO A 114 25.04 -2.49 -13.87
CA PRO A 114 25.01 -1.62 -15.06
C PRO A 114 23.66 -1.67 -15.79
N GLU A 115 23.00 -2.82 -15.78
CA GLU A 115 21.68 -3.07 -16.36
C GLU A 115 20.59 -2.33 -15.60
N GLN A 116 20.54 -2.46 -14.27
CA GLN A 116 19.61 -1.72 -13.41
C GLN A 116 19.79 -0.21 -13.53
N SER A 117 21.04 0.26 -13.61
CA SER A 117 21.35 1.68 -13.81
C SER A 117 20.81 2.20 -15.16
N ALA A 118 20.89 1.38 -16.20
CA ALA A 118 20.30 1.71 -17.52
C ALA A 118 18.77 1.79 -17.43
N VAL A 119 18.11 0.84 -16.76
CA VAL A 119 16.66 0.85 -16.56
C VAL A 119 16.19 2.08 -15.79
N VAL A 120 16.86 2.42 -14.67
CA VAL A 120 16.59 3.65 -13.91
C VAL A 120 16.65 4.89 -14.80
N LYS A 121 17.68 4.97 -15.64
CA LYS A 121 17.86 6.08 -16.59
C LYS A 121 16.71 6.15 -17.60
N GLU A 122 16.35 5.03 -18.22
CA GLU A 122 15.28 4.96 -19.23
C GLU A 122 13.92 5.37 -18.64
N ILE A 123 13.57 4.87 -17.43
CA ILE A 123 12.34 5.24 -16.75
C ILE A 123 12.33 6.73 -16.39
N ALA A 124 13.42 7.22 -15.78
CA ALA A 124 13.50 8.62 -15.35
C ALA A 124 13.40 9.58 -16.54
N GLU A 125 14.07 9.28 -17.64
CA GLU A 125 14.02 10.11 -18.87
C GLU A 125 12.64 10.02 -19.55
N ALA A 126 11.96 8.86 -19.51
CA ALA A 126 10.59 8.73 -19.97
C ALA A 126 9.64 9.62 -19.13
N CYS A 127 9.70 9.53 -17.81
CA CYS A 127 8.90 10.35 -16.91
C CYS A 127 9.15 11.85 -17.11
N ASN A 128 10.40 12.27 -17.24
CA ASN A 128 10.74 13.66 -17.50
C ASN A 128 10.17 14.16 -18.85
N SER A 129 10.21 13.34 -19.89
CA SER A 129 9.64 13.68 -21.18
C SER A 129 8.12 13.75 -21.15
N MET A 130 7.47 12.83 -20.47
CA MET A 130 6.01 12.83 -20.28
C MET A 130 5.55 13.96 -19.38
N SER A 131 6.34 14.34 -18.38
CA SER A 131 6.11 15.53 -17.54
C SER A 131 6.08 16.81 -18.37
N ALA A 132 7.07 17.01 -19.24
CA ALA A 132 7.17 18.17 -20.12
C ALA A 132 5.98 18.30 -21.11
N THR A 133 5.43 17.17 -21.56
CA THR A 133 4.28 17.13 -22.48
C THR A 133 2.95 16.96 -21.79
N LYS A 134 2.92 16.92 -20.43
CA LYS A 134 1.75 16.63 -19.62
C LYS A 134 1.04 15.33 -20.05
N THR A 135 1.81 14.32 -20.38
CA THR A 135 1.30 12.99 -20.69
C THR A 135 1.18 12.20 -19.40
N GLY A 136 -0.06 11.83 -19.03
CA GLY A 136 -0.33 11.04 -17.82
C GLY A 136 0.30 9.65 -17.91
N ALA A 137 1.00 9.24 -16.85
CA ALA A 137 1.60 7.90 -16.79
C ALA A 137 1.43 7.29 -15.40
N LEU A 138 1.34 5.95 -15.35
CA LEU A 138 1.24 5.16 -14.14
C LEU A 138 2.16 3.94 -14.28
N ILE A 139 3.34 4.00 -13.69
CA ILE A 139 4.40 3.00 -13.81
C ILE A 139 4.58 2.30 -12.47
N VAL A 140 4.32 1.00 -12.43
CA VAL A 140 4.48 0.14 -11.25
C VAL A 140 5.79 -0.64 -11.37
N LEU A 141 6.63 -0.52 -10.36
CA LEU A 141 7.84 -1.32 -10.19
C LEU A 141 7.50 -2.47 -9.25
N ALA A 142 7.54 -3.69 -9.75
CA ALA A 142 7.25 -4.89 -8.97
C ALA A 142 8.25 -5.04 -7.82
N GLY A 143 7.74 -5.38 -6.65
CA GLY A 143 8.54 -5.75 -5.48
C GLY A 143 8.69 -7.27 -5.38
N ARG A 144 8.56 -7.78 -4.15
CA ARG A 144 8.57 -9.23 -3.87
C ARG A 144 7.19 -9.85 -3.90
N SER A 145 6.15 -9.04 -3.73
CA SER A 145 4.75 -9.46 -3.80
C SER A 145 4.39 -9.83 -5.24
N SER A 146 3.71 -10.95 -5.41
CA SER A 146 3.21 -11.33 -6.73
C SER A 146 2.16 -10.32 -7.22
N LEU A 147 2.35 -9.79 -8.42
CA LEU A 147 1.39 -8.92 -9.10
C LEU A 147 0.64 -9.66 -10.22
N GLU A 148 0.65 -10.99 -10.22
CA GLU A 148 0.07 -11.80 -11.30
C GLU A 148 -1.43 -11.48 -11.51
N SER A 149 -2.19 -11.31 -10.43
CA SER A 149 -3.60 -10.92 -10.52
C SER A 149 -3.84 -9.55 -11.15
N VAL A 150 -2.87 -8.64 -11.04
CA VAL A 150 -2.90 -7.32 -11.68
C VAL A 150 -2.47 -7.43 -13.13
N ILE A 151 -1.42 -8.18 -13.41
CA ILE A 151 -0.89 -8.44 -14.76
C ILE A 151 -1.95 -9.07 -15.65
N ASP A 152 -2.73 -10.01 -15.13
CA ASP A 152 -3.80 -10.70 -15.87
C ASP A 152 -4.98 -9.79 -16.24
N THR A 153 -5.09 -8.59 -15.65
CA THR A 153 -6.10 -7.59 -16.05
C THR A 153 -5.70 -6.78 -17.29
N GLY A 154 -4.43 -6.81 -17.66
CA GLY A 154 -3.86 -6.03 -18.76
C GLY A 154 -3.38 -6.87 -19.94
N ASP A 155 -2.64 -6.23 -20.82
CA ASP A 155 -2.04 -6.87 -21.99
C ASP A 155 -0.57 -7.19 -21.70
N ARG A 156 -0.17 -8.45 -21.85
CA ARG A 156 1.24 -8.88 -21.69
C ARG A 156 2.10 -8.34 -22.83
N ILE A 157 3.18 -7.66 -22.49
CA ILE A 157 4.08 -6.98 -23.43
C ILE A 157 5.42 -7.74 -23.55
N ASP A 158 5.99 -8.12 -22.40
CA ASP A 158 7.27 -8.82 -22.31
C ASP A 158 8.42 -8.17 -23.12
N ALA A 159 8.67 -6.89 -22.88
CA ALA A 159 9.70 -6.11 -23.57
C ALA A 159 10.74 -5.56 -22.61
N VAL A 160 11.96 -5.29 -23.10
CA VAL A 160 12.99 -4.58 -22.35
C VAL A 160 12.54 -3.14 -22.11
N VAL A 161 12.78 -2.61 -20.89
CA VAL A 161 12.47 -1.23 -20.55
C VAL A 161 13.23 -0.27 -21.47
N ASN A 162 12.48 0.56 -22.16
CA ASN A 162 13.01 1.57 -23.06
C ASN A 162 12.16 2.84 -23.01
N ARG A 163 12.81 4.00 -22.94
CA ARG A 163 12.14 5.31 -22.87
C ARG A 163 11.08 5.49 -23.96
N ARG A 164 11.41 5.17 -25.22
CA ARG A 164 10.51 5.39 -26.36
C ARG A 164 9.29 4.48 -26.27
N LEU A 165 9.48 3.24 -25.83
CA LEU A 165 8.38 2.30 -25.62
C LEU A 165 7.45 2.79 -24.50
N LEU A 166 7.99 3.22 -23.35
CA LEU A 166 7.19 3.78 -22.26
C LEU A 166 6.37 4.99 -22.71
N MET A 167 7.00 5.93 -23.44
CA MET A 167 6.29 7.09 -23.99
C MET A 167 5.19 6.70 -24.99
N ASN A 168 5.40 5.63 -25.76
CA ASN A 168 4.39 5.14 -26.72
C ASN A 168 3.24 4.43 -26.01
N LEU A 169 3.51 3.65 -24.96
CA LEU A 169 2.47 2.99 -24.15
C LEU A 169 1.52 4.01 -23.53
N PHE A 170 2.03 5.16 -23.04
CA PHE A 170 1.23 6.22 -22.43
C PHE A 170 0.78 7.31 -23.41
N PHE A 171 1.06 7.15 -24.69
CA PHE A 171 0.58 8.11 -25.69
C PHE A 171 -0.95 8.13 -25.73
N LYS A 172 -1.57 9.31 -25.61
CA LYS A 172 -3.01 9.49 -25.40
C LYS A 172 -3.92 8.77 -26.40
N ASN A 173 -3.44 8.54 -27.62
CA ASN A 173 -4.18 7.82 -28.66
C ASN A 173 -3.78 6.33 -28.77
N SER A 174 -2.90 5.83 -27.90
CA SER A 174 -2.58 4.41 -27.84
C SER A 174 -3.72 3.65 -27.15
N PRO A 175 -4.12 2.48 -27.65
CA PRO A 175 -5.08 1.62 -26.91
C PRO A 175 -4.57 1.15 -25.55
N LEU A 176 -3.26 1.25 -25.30
CA LEU A 176 -2.59 0.76 -24.09
C LEU A 176 -2.40 1.82 -23.01
N HIS A 177 -2.80 3.09 -23.24
CA HIS A 177 -2.49 4.21 -22.35
C HIS A 177 -3.35 4.27 -21.08
N ASP A 178 -4.53 3.63 -21.09
CA ASP A 178 -5.47 3.68 -19.99
C ASP A 178 -5.25 2.51 -19.02
N GLY A 179 -4.44 2.75 -18.03
CA GLY A 179 -4.05 1.77 -17.02
C GLY A 179 -2.58 1.90 -16.62
N ALA A 180 -2.10 0.93 -15.87
CA ALA A 180 -0.73 0.87 -15.40
C ALA A 180 0.17 0.04 -16.32
N VAL A 181 1.43 0.45 -16.39
CA VAL A 181 2.53 -0.36 -16.93
C VAL A 181 3.24 -1.02 -15.77
N ILE A 182 3.36 -2.35 -15.81
CA ILE A 182 4.05 -3.13 -14.79
C ILE A 182 5.46 -3.45 -15.28
N ILE A 183 6.44 -3.07 -14.48
CA ILE A 183 7.86 -3.37 -14.70
C ILE A 183 8.32 -4.33 -13.61
N ASP A 184 8.84 -5.48 -14.01
CA ASP A 184 9.54 -6.40 -13.12
C ASP A 184 11.02 -6.44 -13.56
N ARG A 185 11.89 -6.05 -12.62
CA ARG A 185 13.34 -5.92 -12.86
C ARG A 185 13.64 -5.01 -14.06
N GLU A 186 13.97 -5.58 -15.21
CA GLU A 186 14.42 -4.88 -16.43
C GLU A 186 13.40 -4.97 -17.58
N ARG A 187 12.22 -5.56 -17.31
CA ARG A 187 11.22 -5.83 -18.33
C ARG A 187 9.90 -5.17 -18.06
N ILE A 188 9.30 -4.62 -19.09
CA ILE A 188 7.88 -4.27 -19.11
C ILE A 188 7.12 -5.57 -19.28
N VAL A 189 6.45 -6.03 -18.22
CA VAL A 189 5.72 -7.30 -18.22
C VAL A 189 4.35 -7.13 -18.88
N ALA A 190 3.63 -6.07 -18.49
CA ALA A 190 2.30 -5.81 -19.00
C ALA A 190 1.99 -4.30 -19.05
N ALA A 191 1.02 -3.94 -19.84
CA ALA A 191 0.46 -2.59 -19.94
C ALA A 191 -1.06 -2.61 -19.82
N ARG A 192 -1.68 -1.46 -19.62
CA ARG A 192 -3.14 -1.31 -19.45
C ARG A 192 -3.70 -2.11 -18.26
N CYS A 193 -2.87 -2.36 -17.24
CA CYS A 193 -3.29 -3.08 -16.06
C CYS A 193 -4.19 -2.23 -15.17
N THR A 194 -5.25 -2.85 -14.62
CA THR A 194 -6.15 -2.21 -13.66
C THR A 194 -5.62 -2.40 -12.24
N LEU A 195 -5.48 -1.30 -11.50
CA LEU A 195 -5.02 -1.31 -10.12
C LEU A 195 -6.16 -1.10 -9.13
N PRO A 196 -6.05 -1.60 -7.90
CA PRO A 196 -6.95 -1.22 -6.82
C PRO A 196 -6.87 0.28 -6.55
N VAL A 197 -7.98 0.89 -6.18
CA VAL A 197 -8.08 2.32 -5.90
C VAL A 197 -8.15 2.53 -4.40
N SER A 198 -7.28 3.39 -3.86
CA SER A 198 -7.30 3.75 -2.44
C SER A 198 -8.54 4.55 -2.07
N GLU A 199 -9.13 4.22 -0.92
CA GLU A 199 -10.21 4.99 -0.29
C GLU A 199 -9.68 6.07 0.67
N ALA A 200 -8.36 6.18 0.84
CA ALA A 200 -7.74 7.16 1.70
C ALA A 200 -7.99 8.60 1.22
N ALA A 201 -8.05 9.53 2.16
CA ALA A 201 -8.15 10.96 1.85
C ALA A 201 -6.83 11.48 1.26
N LEU A 202 -6.73 11.51 -0.05
CA LEU A 202 -5.59 12.07 -0.78
C LEU A 202 -5.82 13.55 -1.12
N PRO A 203 -4.75 14.33 -1.40
CA PRO A 203 -4.86 15.71 -1.82
C PRO A 203 -5.84 15.91 -2.98
N PRO A 204 -6.66 16.99 -2.99
CA PRO A 204 -7.68 17.21 -4.02
C PRO A 204 -7.16 17.26 -5.45
N GLN A 205 -5.90 17.64 -5.64
CA GLN A 205 -5.23 17.68 -6.95
C GLN A 205 -4.83 16.31 -7.49
N PHE A 206 -5.01 15.23 -6.71
CA PHE A 206 -4.68 13.89 -7.12
C PHE A 206 -5.84 13.25 -7.90
N GLY A 207 -5.58 12.94 -9.18
CA GLY A 207 -6.52 12.23 -10.05
C GLY A 207 -6.53 10.72 -9.84
N MET A 208 -7.25 10.00 -10.70
CA MET A 208 -7.45 8.54 -10.59
C MET A 208 -6.13 7.75 -10.60
N ARG A 209 -5.13 8.15 -11.41
CA ARG A 209 -3.81 7.48 -11.43
C ARG A 209 -3.09 7.57 -10.08
N HIS A 210 -3.24 8.68 -9.36
CA HIS A 210 -2.66 8.82 -8.01
C HIS A 210 -3.38 7.94 -6.99
N LYS A 211 -4.72 7.85 -7.06
CA LYS A 211 -5.51 6.97 -6.20
C LYS A 211 -5.20 5.49 -6.44
N ALA A 212 -4.99 5.11 -7.71
CA ALA A 212 -4.59 3.77 -8.09
C ALA A 212 -3.15 3.45 -7.61
N ALA A 213 -2.23 4.42 -7.71
CA ALA A 213 -0.88 4.28 -7.18
C ALA A 213 -0.87 4.09 -5.65
N ALA A 214 -1.66 4.87 -4.92
CA ALA A 214 -1.83 4.69 -3.49
C ALA A 214 -2.40 3.29 -3.18
N GLY A 215 -3.47 2.88 -3.86
CA GLY A 215 -4.14 1.59 -3.61
C GLY A 215 -3.20 0.40 -3.76
N ILE A 216 -2.46 0.29 -4.86
CA ILE A 216 -1.53 -0.83 -5.05
C ILE A 216 -0.38 -0.81 -4.05
N THR A 217 0.12 0.37 -3.66
CA THR A 217 1.21 0.49 -2.67
C THR A 217 0.74 0.29 -1.23
N GLU A 218 -0.55 0.41 -0.95
CA GLU A 218 -1.17 0.01 0.33
C GLU A 218 -1.29 -1.51 0.46
N GLU A 219 -1.49 -2.23 -0.65
CA GLU A 219 -1.74 -3.67 -0.66
C GLU A 219 -0.47 -4.51 -0.89
N THR A 220 0.56 -3.92 -1.50
CA THR A 220 1.79 -4.62 -1.92
C THR A 220 3.03 -3.83 -1.55
N ASP A 221 4.21 -4.44 -1.72
CA ASP A 221 5.50 -3.76 -1.60
C ASP A 221 6.00 -3.16 -2.94
N ALA A 222 5.12 -3.09 -3.94
CA ALA A 222 5.40 -2.42 -5.19
C ALA A 222 5.62 -0.91 -4.98
N LYS A 223 6.40 -0.30 -5.85
CA LYS A 223 6.61 1.15 -5.87
C LYS A 223 6.05 1.72 -7.16
N VAL A 224 5.51 2.93 -7.10
CA VAL A 224 4.80 3.48 -8.24
C VAL A 224 5.25 4.90 -8.55
N VAL A 225 5.47 5.18 -9.83
CA VAL A 225 5.68 6.55 -10.34
C VAL A 225 4.44 6.98 -11.09
N VAL A 226 3.92 8.16 -10.75
CA VAL A 226 2.81 8.79 -11.45
C VAL A 226 3.28 10.09 -12.09
N VAL A 227 2.92 10.29 -13.35
CA VAL A 227 3.02 11.59 -14.02
C VAL A 227 1.62 12.15 -14.21
N SER A 228 1.37 13.34 -13.69
CA SER A 228 0.06 14.01 -13.80
C SER A 228 -0.16 14.55 -15.20
N GLU A 229 -1.31 14.24 -15.80
CA GLU A 229 -1.71 14.81 -17.09
C GLU A 229 -2.20 16.28 -16.98
N GLU A 230 -2.56 16.73 -15.79
CA GLU A 230 -3.02 18.10 -15.55
C GLU A 230 -1.84 19.04 -15.31
N THR A 231 -0.94 18.66 -14.39
CA THR A 231 0.15 19.52 -13.93
C THR A 231 1.48 19.20 -14.58
N GLY A 232 1.69 17.95 -15.03
CA GLY A 232 2.98 17.40 -15.41
C GLY A 232 3.82 16.98 -14.19
N GLY A 233 3.32 17.16 -12.97
CA GLY A 233 4.02 16.81 -11.75
C GLY A 233 4.30 15.32 -11.67
N ILE A 234 5.51 14.96 -11.18
CA ILE A 234 5.90 13.56 -10.95
C ILE A 234 5.75 13.28 -9.46
N THR A 235 5.09 12.17 -9.12
CA THR A 235 4.88 11.72 -7.74
C THR A 235 5.32 10.27 -7.61
N PHE A 236 6.08 9.98 -6.56
CA PHE A 236 6.54 8.63 -6.23
C PHE A 236 5.74 8.09 -5.05
N PHE A 237 5.21 6.88 -5.15
CA PHE A 237 4.44 6.19 -4.11
C PHE A 237 5.20 4.99 -3.58
N ASN A 238 5.19 4.81 -2.25
CA ASN A 238 5.80 3.69 -1.54
C ASN A 238 5.08 3.46 -0.22
N ASP A 239 4.66 2.23 0.09
CA ASP A 239 3.95 1.84 1.33
C ASP A 239 2.75 2.78 1.64
N GLY A 240 1.90 3.11 0.66
CA GLY A 240 0.76 4.01 0.80
C GLY A 240 1.12 5.50 0.99
N SER A 241 2.40 5.82 1.12
CA SER A 241 2.90 7.19 1.25
C SER A 241 3.34 7.73 -0.11
N TRP A 242 3.35 9.06 -0.24
CA TRP A 242 3.73 9.70 -1.49
C TRP A 242 4.78 10.80 -1.28
N THR A 243 5.61 11.01 -2.28
CA THR A 243 6.62 12.08 -2.33
C THR A 243 6.55 12.76 -3.69
N HIS A 244 6.42 14.09 -3.69
CA HIS A 244 6.49 14.86 -4.93
C HIS A 244 7.95 15.00 -5.36
N ILE A 245 8.22 14.77 -6.64
CA ILE A 245 9.57 14.79 -7.20
C ILE A 245 9.87 16.15 -7.80
N ASN A 246 10.90 16.82 -7.29
CA ASN A 246 11.28 18.15 -7.73
C ASN A 246 12.35 18.16 -8.84
N ASN A 247 13.12 17.08 -8.96
CA ASN A 247 14.19 16.99 -9.95
C ASN A 247 14.48 15.54 -10.38
N LEU A 248 15.11 15.41 -11.54
CA LEU A 248 15.40 14.11 -12.15
C LEU A 248 16.38 13.25 -11.33
N ASN A 249 17.30 13.87 -10.59
CA ASN A 249 18.27 13.12 -9.78
C ASN A 249 17.58 12.47 -8.56
N GLU A 250 16.63 13.17 -7.94
CA GLU A 250 15.80 12.62 -6.88
C GLU A 250 14.99 11.40 -7.37
N LEU A 251 14.37 11.51 -8.57
CA LEU A 251 13.66 10.38 -9.18
C LEU A 251 14.60 9.20 -9.43
N LYS A 252 15.79 9.42 -10.01
CA LYS A 252 16.78 8.36 -10.23
C LYS A 252 17.22 7.67 -8.96
N LEU A 253 17.38 8.42 -7.85
CA LEU A 253 17.76 7.87 -6.56
C LEU A 253 16.66 6.95 -6.02
N LEU A 254 15.39 7.40 -6.03
CA LEU A 254 14.25 6.60 -5.57
C LEU A 254 14.01 5.36 -6.44
N LEU A 255 14.12 5.48 -7.77
CA LEU A 255 14.06 4.36 -8.70
C LEU A 255 15.18 3.35 -8.46
N GLY A 256 16.41 3.83 -8.19
CA GLY A 256 17.54 2.99 -7.84
C GLY A 256 17.30 2.17 -6.57
N GLN A 257 16.74 2.81 -5.53
CA GLN A 257 16.32 2.12 -4.30
C GLN A 257 15.16 1.14 -4.52
N ALA A 258 14.34 1.39 -5.53
CA ALA A 258 13.21 0.54 -5.87
C ALA A 258 13.63 -0.75 -6.58
N LEU A 259 14.70 -0.70 -7.37
CA LEU A 259 15.20 -1.81 -8.19
C LEU A 259 16.39 -2.55 -7.55
N SER A 260 16.92 -2.08 -6.43
CA SER A 260 17.95 -2.76 -5.63
C SER A 260 17.34 -3.83 -4.70
#